data_d267d90bcace599484a45a350c5562c8
#
_entry.id   d267d90bcace599484a45a350c5562c8
#
_cell.length_a   1.000
_cell.length_b   1.000
_cell.length_c   1.000
_cell.angle_alpha   90.00
_cell.angle_beta   90.00
_cell.angle_gamma   90.00
#
_symmetry.space_group_name_H-M   'P 1'
#
loop_
_entity.id
_entity.type
_entity.pdbx_description
1 polymer ?
#
loop_
_entity_poly.entity_id
_entity_poly.type
_entity_poly.pdbx_seq_one_letter_code
_entity_poly.pdbx_strand_id
1 'polypeptide(L)'
;MMAVMPEPVSQFITAPDGLRLFARIYGSLLAPGLPVVCLAGLTRNSADFDVLARVLAGDAKRPRAVIAIDGRGRGRSDYDSDARNYSLPVELADVVAVVTALEISPAIFIGTSRGGILAMLLAVSRPSAVAGVILNDIGPAMEVKGLLRIKSYVGRLPQPQSFEDAAEFLRRLFASQFPKLSAEDWMAFARRSFEEPPPLPSPASGRAKRGGLVASYDPGIAKALDSVDAQQPVPSLWNEFDALARRPVMVIRGANSDVLSAAGVAACTHTTV
;
A
#
# COMPACT_ATOMS: atom_id res chain seq x y z
N MET A 1 -8.66 -17.17 25.90
CA MET A 1 -9.50 -17.60 24.76
C MET A 1 -9.36 -16.51 23.71
N MET A 2 -8.59 -16.75 22.63
CA MET A 2 -8.54 -15.79 21.52
C MET A 2 -9.93 -15.76 20.89
N ALA A 3 -10.57 -14.59 20.88
CA ALA A 3 -11.82 -14.42 20.15
C ALA A 3 -11.59 -14.78 18.68
N VAL A 4 -12.46 -15.60 18.11
CA VAL A 4 -12.43 -15.89 16.67
C VAL A 4 -12.65 -14.56 15.96
N MET A 5 -11.60 -14.06 15.32
CA MET A 5 -11.67 -12.81 14.60
C MET A 5 -12.53 -13.01 13.35
N PRO A 6 -13.57 -12.21 13.14
CA PRO A 6 -14.39 -12.33 11.94
C PRO A 6 -13.54 -12.14 10.68
N GLU A 7 -13.85 -12.93 9.64
CA GLU A 7 -13.22 -12.75 8.35
C GLU A 7 -13.57 -11.36 7.78
N PRO A 8 -12.64 -10.73 7.07
CA PRO A 8 -12.89 -9.42 6.48
C PRO A 8 -13.98 -9.51 5.39
N VAL A 9 -14.84 -8.49 5.35
CA VAL A 9 -15.80 -8.33 4.25
C VAL A 9 -15.05 -7.76 3.05
N SER A 10 -15.25 -8.38 1.90
CA SER A 10 -14.71 -7.91 0.61
C SER A 10 -15.73 -6.99 -0.07
N GLN A 11 -15.31 -5.81 -0.50
CA GLN A 11 -16.18 -4.86 -1.19
C GLN A 11 -15.47 -4.26 -2.40
N PHE A 12 -16.24 -4.04 -3.48
CA PHE A 12 -15.79 -3.27 -4.63
C PHE A 12 -16.47 -1.91 -4.64
N ILE A 13 -15.71 -0.87 -4.89
CA ILE A 13 -16.15 0.51 -5.02
C ILE A 13 -15.77 1.00 -6.41
N THR A 14 -16.68 1.66 -7.11
CA THR A 14 -16.40 2.23 -8.42
C THR A 14 -15.71 3.57 -8.29
N ALA A 15 -14.54 3.73 -8.89
CA ALA A 15 -13.82 4.97 -9.01
C ALA A 15 -14.55 5.94 -9.97
N PRO A 16 -14.22 7.25 -9.97
CA PRO A 16 -14.89 8.25 -10.82
C PRO A 16 -14.80 7.94 -12.33
N ASP A 17 -13.77 7.22 -12.76
CA ASP A 17 -13.55 6.80 -14.16
C ASP A 17 -14.14 5.42 -14.49
N GLY A 18 -14.86 4.79 -13.55
CA GLY A 18 -15.52 3.51 -13.73
C GLY A 18 -14.69 2.28 -13.35
N LEU A 19 -13.40 2.44 -12.98
CA LEU A 19 -12.54 1.35 -12.54
C LEU A 19 -13.01 0.83 -11.16
N ARG A 20 -13.01 -0.50 -10.96
CA ARG A 20 -13.42 -1.08 -9.67
C ARG A 20 -12.23 -1.20 -8.73
N LEU A 21 -12.37 -0.60 -7.56
CA LEU A 21 -11.40 -0.64 -6.47
C LEU A 21 -11.86 -1.66 -5.44
N PHE A 22 -10.93 -2.48 -4.98
CA PHE A 22 -11.19 -3.48 -3.96
C PHE A 22 -10.79 -2.98 -2.58
N ALA A 23 -11.61 -3.27 -1.58
CA ALA A 23 -11.33 -2.99 -0.18
C ALA A 23 -11.64 -4.22 0.69
N ARG A 24 -10.79 -4.48 1.69
CA ARG A 24 -11.04 -5.40 2.79
C ARG A 24 -11.49 -4.60 4.00
N ILE A 25 -12.63 -4.95 4.56
CA ILE A 25 -13.23 -4.28 5.71
C ILE A 25 -13.19 -5.24 6.90
N TYR A 26 -12.49 -4.86 7.95
CA TYR A 26 -12.36 -5.60 9.20
C TYR A 26 -13.16 -4.88 10.29
N GLY A 27 -13.92 -5.64 11.08
CA GLY A 27 -14.81 -5.08 12.10
C GLY A 27 -16.07 -4.44 11.51
N SER A 28 -16.76 -3.64 12.30
CA SER A 28 -18.01 -2.99 11.92
C SER A 28 -17.77 -1.52 11.55
N LEU A 29 -18.31 -1.06 10.42
CA LEU A 29 -18.31 0.34 10.05
C LEU A 29 -19.07 1.22 11.06
N LEU A 30 -19.97 0.61 11.85
CA LEU A 30 -20.71 1.27 12.94
C LEU A 30 -19.95 1.23 14.29
N ALA A 31 -18.71 0.77 14.31
CA ALA A 31 -17.91 0.77 15.53
C ALA A 31 -17.71 2.21 16.05
N PRO A 32 -17.72 2.43 17.38
CA PRO A 32 -17.66 3.79 17.95
C PRO A 32 -16.29 4.47 17.81
N GLY A 33 -15.23 3.71 17.54
CA GLY A 33 -13.89 4.25 17.32
C GLY A 33 -13.72 4.83 15.92
N LEU A 34 -12.82 5.83 15.79
CA LEU A 34 -12.45 6.35 14.47
C LEU A 34 -12.02 5.21 13.55
N PRO A 35 -12.55 5.12 12.32
CA PRO A 35 -12.12 4.13 11.36
C PRO A 35 -10.64 4.33 10.97
N VAL A 36 -9.99 3.24 10.59
CA VAL A 36 -8.60 3.23 10.11
C VAL A 36 -8.60 2.85 8.64
N VAL A 37 -7.99 3.67 7.81
CA VAL A 37 -7.80 3.41 6.38
C VAL A 37 -6.33 3.08 6.13
N CYS A 38 -6.06 1.89 5.58
CA CYS A 38 -4.72 1.40 5.26
C CYS A 38 -4.45 1.54 3.77
N LEU A 39 -3.38 2.27 3.44
CA LEU A 39 -2.92 2.54 2.07
C LEU A 39 -1.55 1.90 1.85
N ALA A 40 -1.49 0.97 0.91
CA ALA A 40 -0.28 0.19 0.64
C ALA A 40 0.78 0.97 -0.16
N GLY A 41 1.99 0.41 -0.21
CA GLY A 41 3.08 0.91 -1.06
C GLY A 41 2.81 0.67 -2.55
N LEU A 42 3.72 1.19 -3.40
CA LEU A 42 3.56 1.26 -4.86
C LEU A 42 3.14 -0.06 -5.52
N THR A 43 3.74 -1.18 -5.13
CA THR A 43 3.49 -2.51 -5.71
C THR A 43 2.80 -3.45 -4.72
N ARG A 44 2.22 -2.90 -3.65
CA ARG A 44 1.65 -3.68 -2.54
C ARG A 44 0.14 -3.56 -2.52
N ASN A 45 -0.50 -4.40 -1.73
CA ASN A 45 -1.95 -4.50 -1.66
C ASN A 45 -2.46 -4.64 -0.22
N SER A 46 -3.76 -4.70 -0.05
CA SER A 46 -4.45 -4.77 1.25
C SER A 46 -4.05 -5.95 2.13
N ALA A 47 -3.53 -7.04 1.54
CA ALA A 47 -3.12 -8.22 2.31
C ALA A 47 -1.93 -7.96 3.24
N ASP A 48 -1.14 -6.91 2.99
CA ASP A 48 -0.04 -6.52 3.88
C ASP A 48 -0.52 -6.05 5.26
N PHE A 49 -1.76 -5.60 5.35
CA PHE A 49 -2.35 -5.09 6.57
C PHE A 49 -3.19 -6.12 7.34
N ASP A 50 -3.35 -7.37 6.85
CA ASP A 50 -4.27 -8.35 7.42
C ASP A 50 -4.05 -8.56 8.92
N VAL A 51 -2.81 -8.79 9.35
CA VAL A 51 -2.47 -9.00 10.78
C VAL A 51 -2.79 -7.76 11.62
N LEU A 52 -2.34 -6.58 11.18
CA LEU A 52 -2.60 -5.33 11.87
C LEU A 52 -4.10 -5.01 11.95
N ALA A 53 -4.80 -5.19 10.84
CA ALA A 53 -6.23 -4.90 10.74
C ALA A 53 -7.06 -5.80 11.66
N ARG A 54 -6.73 -7.10 11.73
CA ARG A 54 -7.36 -8.03 12.65
C ARG A 54 -7.15 -7.63 14.11
N VAL A 55 -5.93 -7.25 14.49
CA VAL A 55 -5.62 -6.79 15.84
C VAL A 55 -6.40 -5.53 16.20
N LEU A 56 -6.41 -4.53 15.32
CA LEU A 56 -7.11 -3.27 15.58
C LEU A 56 -8.63 -3.42 15.59
N ALA A 57 -9.18 -4.23 14.70
CA ALA A 57 -10.63 -4.46 14.64
C ALA A 57 -11.12 -5.37 15.79
N GLY A 58 -10.26 -6.27 16.29
CA GLY A 58 -10.57 -7.19 17.39
C GLY A 58 -10.28 -6.63 18.79
N ASP A 59 -9.85 -5.38 18.93
CA ASP A 59 -9.64 -4.76 20.24
C ASP A 59 -10.99 -4.54 20.94
N ALA A 60 -11.28 -5.39 21.94
CA ALA A 60 -12.53 -5.33 22.70
C ALA A 60 -12.74 -4.01 23.48
N LYS A 61 -11.65 -3.29 23.80
CA LYS A 61 -11.72 -2.01 24.54
C LYS A 61 -11.93 -0.82 23.61
N ARG A 62 -11.45 -0.90 22.38
CA ARG A 62 -11.49 0.19 21.40
C ARG A 62 -11.80 -0.37 20.00
N PRO A 63 -12.99 -0.99 19.81
CA PRO A 63 -13.36 -1.56 18.53
C PRO A 63 -13.45 -0.46 17.48
N ARG A 64 -12.93 -0.74 16.29
CA ARG A 64 -12.97 0.17 15.14
C ARG A 64 -13.02 -0.60 13.84
N ALA A 65 -13.58 0.02 12.81
CA ALA A 65 -13.43 -0.50 11.45
C ALA A 65 -11.99 -0.27 10.95
N VAL A 66 -11.45 -1.24 10.23
CA VAL A 66 -10.20 -1.08 9.48
C VAL A 66 -10.47 -1.40 8.02
N ILE A 67 -10.13 -0.48 7.14
CA ILE A 67 -10.38 -0.58 5.71
C ILE A 67 -9.02 -0.61 5.00
N ALA A 68 -8.64 -1.74 4.44
CA ALA A 68 -7.41 -1.89 3.66
C ALA A 68 -7.75 -1.88 2.17
N ILE A 69 -7.21 -0.89 1.44
CA ILE A 69 -7.55 -0.63 0.03
C ILE A 69 -6.48 -1.20 -0.88
N ASP A 70 -6.91 -1.94 -1.91
CA ASP A 70 -6.08 -2.19 -3.07
C ASP A 70 -6.17 -0.97 -4.00
N GLY A 71 -5.08 -0.26 -4.23
CA GLY A 71 -5.05 0.80 -5.23
C GLY A 71 -5.27 0.22 -6.64
N ARG A 72 -5.66 1.07 -7.61
CA ARG A 72 -5.80 0.65 -9.01
C ARG A 72 -4.56 -0.12 -9.49
N GLY A 73 -4.76 -1.21 -10.23
CA GLY A 73 -3.69 -2.07 -10.73
C GLY A 73 -2.95 -2.88 -9.66
N ARG A 74 -3.48 -3.05 -8.45
CA ARG A 74 -2.89 -3.86 -7.38
C ARG A 74 -3.93 -4.81 -6.79
N GLY A 75 -3.47 -5.98 -6.40
CA GLY A 75 -4.30 -6.98 -5.74
C GLY A 75 -5.54 -7.32 -6.54
N ARG A 76 -6.71 -7.06 -5.99
CA ARG A 76 -8.01 -7.37 -6.60
C ARG A 76 -8.70 -6.18 -7.27
N SER A 77 -8.10 -4.98 -7.22
CA SER A 77 -8.57 -3.83 -8.00
C SER A 77 -8.31 -4.05 -9.48
N ASP A 78 -9.19 -3.49 -10.32
CA ASP A 78 -9.02 -3.59 -11.77
C ASP A 78 -7.71 -2.92 -12.21
N TYR A 79 -7.13 -3.45 -13.29
CA TYR A 79 -5.98 -2.86 -13.97
C TYR A 79 -6.47 -1.75 -14.89
N ASP A 80 -5.68 -0.68 -14.99
CA ASP A 80 -6.01 0.43 -15.88
C ASP A 80 -5.42 0.20 -17.28
N SER A 81 -6.21 0.40 -18.30
CA SER A 81 -5.76 0.30 -19.70
C SER A 81 -4.76 1.40 -20.10
N ASP A 82 -4.75 2.51 -19.33
CA ASP A 82 -3.80 3.60 -19.52
C ASP A 82 -2.84 3.70 -18.31
N ALA A 83 -1.61 3.24 -18.48
CA ALA A 83 -0.60 3.27 -17.43
C ALA A 83 -0.28 4.69 -16.89
N ARG A 84 -0.68 5.76 -17.60
CA ARG A 84 -0.54 7.16 -17.11
C ARG A 84 -1.46 7.44 -15.92
N ASN A 85 -2.51 6.66 -15.75
CA ASN A 85 -3.43 6.77 -14.62
C ASN A 85 -2.85 6.22 -13.30
N TYR A 86 -1.73 5.50 -13.33
CA TYR A 86 -0.96 5.15 -12.12
C TYR A 86 -0.22 6.37 -11.57
N SER A 87 -0.95 7.45 -11.36
CA SER A 87 -0.45 8.76 -10.94
C SER A 87 -1.04 9.17 -9.60
N LEU A 88 -0.32 9.99 -8.83
CA LEU A 88 -0.78 10.44 -7.51
C LEU A 88 -2.14 11.16 -7.56
N PRO A 89 -2.44 12.05 -8.53
CA PRO A 89 -3.75 12.70 -8.59
C PRO A 89 -4.90 11.72 -8.79
N VAL A 90 -4.74 10.72 -9.68
CA VAL A 90 -5.78 9.72 -9.96
C VAL A 90 -5.96 8.79 -8.77
N GLU A 91 -4.87 8.29 -8.18
CA GLU A 91 -4.93 7.43 -6.98
C GLU A 91 -5.49 8.17 -5.75
N LEU A 92 -5.26 9.48 -5.63
CA LEU A 92 -5.90 10.29 -4.60
C LEU A 92 -7.43 10.37 -4.80
N ALA A 93 -7.89 10.53 -6.04
CA ALA A 93 -9.31 10.50 -6.35
C ALA A 93 -9.94 9.14 -6.02
N ASP A 94 -9.20 8.03 -6.23
CA ASP A 94 -9.61 6.69 -5.81
C ASP A 94 -9.82 6.59 -4.30
N VAL A 95 -8.84 7.06 -3.52
CA VAL A 95 -8.95 7.07 -2.04
C VAL A 95 -10.16 7.89 -1.59
N VAL A 96 -10.36 9.06 -2.18
CA VAL A 96 -11.53 9.92 -1.90
C VAL A 96 -12.83 9.19 -2.24
N ALA A 97 -12.90 8.49 -3.37
CA ALA A 97 -14.09 7.73 -3.76
C ALA A 97 -14.42 6.62 -2.74
N VAL A 98 -13.41 5.85 -2.29
CA VAL A 98 -13.59 4.80 -1.29
C VAL A 98 -14.06 5.39 0.04
N VAL A 99 -13.39 6.42 0.56
CA VAL A 99 -13.74 7.07 1.83
C VAL A 99 -15.16 7.64 1.79
N THR A 100 -15.55 8.21 0.66
CA THR A 100 -16.89 8.77 0.45
C THR A 100 -17.97 7.68 0.36
N ALA A 101 -17.72 6.64 -0.44
CA ALA A 101 -18.68 5.55 -0.64
C ALA A 101 -18.95 4.73 0.62
N LEU A 102 -17.96 4.62 1.51
CA LEU A 102 -18.07 3.91 2.78
C LEU A 102 -18.48 4.82 3.96
N GLU A 103 -18.64 6.12 3.73
CA GLU A 103 -18.99 7.12 4.75
C GLU A 103 -18.04 7.12 5.96
N ILE A 104 -16.75 6.87 5.73
CA ILE A 104 -15.72 6.72 6.78
C ILE A 104 -14.87 7.98 6.97
N SER A 105 -15.53 9.12 7.20
CA SER A 105 -14.85 10.41 7.43
C SER A 105 -15.38 11.06 8.71
N PRO A 106 -14.50 11.54 9.63
CA PRO A 106 -13.04 11.50 9.59
C PRO A 106 -12.45 10.11 9.92
N ALA A 107 -11.23 9.82 9.40
CA ALA A 107 -10.52 8.56 9.61
C ALA A 107 -9.05 8.78 9.98
N ILE A 108 -8.42 7.74 10.59
CA ILE A 108 -6.98 7.65 10.75
C ILE A 108 -6.42 6.94 9.52
N PHE A 109 -5.37 7.50 8.91
CA PHE A 109 -4.73 6.89 7.74
C PHE A 109 -3.40 6.25 8.13
N ILE A 110 -3.20 4.99 7.74
CA ILE A 110 -1.91 4.29 7.82
C ILE A 110 -1.40 4.12 6.40
N GLY A 111 -0.41 4.92 6.03
CA GLY A 111 0.14 4.90 4.68
C GLY A 111 1.58 4.38 4.65
N THR A 112 1.83 3.32 3.88
CA THR A 112 3.18 2.81 3.64
C THR A 112 3.72 3.40 2.34
N SER A 113 4.90 4.05 2.40
CA SER A 113 5.57 4.58 1.20
C SER A 113 4.58 5.43 0.36
N ARG A 114 4.24 5.01 -0.88
CA ARG A 114 3.25 5.70 -1.74
C ARG A 114 1.92 5.96 -1.04
N GLY A 115 1.44 5.03 -0.22
CA GLY A 115 0.22 5.23 0.57
C GLY A 115 0.32 6.38 1.58
N GLY A 116 1.52 6.62 2.13
CA GLY A 116 1.77 7.78 3.00
C GLY A 116 1.80 9.09 2.22
N ILE A 117 2.30 9.10 0.98
CA ILE A 117 2.20 10.27 0.09
C ILE A 117 0.73 10.61 -0.16
N LEU A 118 -0.10 9.61 -0.47
CA LEU A 118 -1.55 9.81 -0.67
C LEU A 118 -2.22 10.36 0.59
N ALA A 119 -1.83 9.91 1.80
CA ALA A 119 -2.36 10.42 3.05
C ALA A 119 -1.99 11.90 3.29
N MET A 120 -0.75 12.32 2.96
CA MET A 120 -0.32 13.72 3.03
C MET A 120 -1.09 14.58 2.02
N LEU A 121 -1.24 14.14 0.77
CA LEU A 121 -2.02 14.83 -0.26
C LEU A 121 -3.51 14.94 0.11
N LEU A 122 -4.07 13.91 0.75
CA LEU A 122 -5.44 13.91 1.24
C LEU A 122 -5.64 14.98 2.32
N ALA A 123 -4.65 15.19 3.20
CA ALA A 123 -4.73 16.21 4.23
C ALA A 123 -4.81 17.63 3.67
N VAL A 124 -4.25 17.88 2.49
CA VAL A 124 -4.38 19.15 1.77
C VAL A 124 -5.74 19.25 1.08
N SER A 125 -6.12 18.20 0.31
CA SER A 125 -7.31 18.24 -0.54
C SER A 125 -8.63 18.06 0.22
N ARG A 126 -8.62 17.29 1.31
CA ARG A 126 -9.78 16.96 2.16
C ARG A 126 -9.41 16.97 3.64
N PRO A 127 -9.04 18.12 4.22
CA PRO A 127 -8.52 18.20 5.59
C PRO A 127 -9.49 17.65 6.65
N SER A 128 -10.81 17.76 6.44
CA SER A 128 -11.82 17.22 7.35
C SER A 128 -11.89 15.67 7.35
N ALA A 129 -11.40 15.02 6.31
CA ALA A 129 -11.41 13.56 6.24
C ALA A 129 -10.30 12.91 7.08
N VAL A 130 -9.26 13.67 7.47
CA VAL A 130 -8.08 13.14 8.15
C VAL A 130 -8.11 13.48 9.64
N ALA A 131 -8.28 12.48 10.50
CA ALA A 131 -8.21 12.61 11.96
C ALA A 131 -6.79 12.42 12.50
N GLY A 132 -5.95 11.67 11.81
CA GLY A 132 -4.56 11.41 12.17
C GLY A 132 -3.88 10.56 11.09
N VAL A 133 -2.55 10.54 11.08
CA VAL A 133 -1.77 9.80 10.07
C VAL A 133 -0.62 9.02 10.71
N ILE A 134 -0.42 7.78 10.25
CA ILE A 134 0.79 7.01 10.47
C ILE A 134 1.50 6.86 9.13
N LEU A 135 2.68 7.44 9.02
CA LEU A 135 3.57 7.35 7.85
C LEU A 135 4.55 6.21 8.10
N ASN A 136 4.40 5.12 7.36
CA ASN A 136 5.26 3.96 7.47
C ASN A 136 6.33 3.97 6.37
N ASP A 137 7.56 4.19 6.78
CA ASP A 137 8.78 4.25 5.97
C ASP A 137 8.72 5.29 4.83
N ILE A 138 8.12 6.43 5.14
CA ILE A 138 7.96 7.58 4.25
C ILE A 138 7.87 8.85 5.08
N GLY A 139 8.24 9.98 4.49
CA GLY A 139 8.12 11.33 5.05
C GLY A 139 8.09 12.36 3.94
N PRO A 140 8.11 13.66 4.29
CA PRO A 140 8.06 14.75 3.32
C PRO A 140 9.30 14.87 2.44
N ALA A 141 10.43 14.29 2.87
CA ALA A 141 11.67 14.22 2.09
C ALA A 141 12.06 12.76 1.86
N MET A 142 12.32 12.41 0.61
CA MET A 142 12.66 11.05 0.18
C MET A 142 14.07 11.01 -0.41
N GLU A 143 14.78 9.91 -0.12
CA GLU A 143 16.12 9.68 -0.65
C GLU A 143 16.03 9.10 -2.08
N VAL A 144 16.65 9.77 -3.03
CA VAL A 144 16.67 9.35 -4.44
C VAL A 144 17.24 7.93 -4.62
N LYS A 145 18.20 7.54 -3.80
CA LYS A 145 18.84 6.21 -3.83
C LYS A 145 17.81 5.09 -3.69
N GLY A 146 16.91 5.20 -2.71
CA GLY A 146 15.85 4.22 -2.49
C GLY A 146 14.87 4.16 -3.66
N LEU A 147 14.50 5.33 -4.21
CA LEU A 147 13.59 5.39 -5.36
C LEU A 147 14.22 4.78 -6.62
N LEU A 148 15.50 5.00 -6.88
CA LEU A 148 16.21 4.38 -8.00
C LEU A 148 16.30 2.86 -7.85
N ARG A 149 16.55 2.36 -6.63
CA ARG A 149 16.50 0.92 -6.35
C ARG A 149 15.10 0.35 -6.64
N ILE A 150 14.04 1.03 -6.20
CA ILE A 150 12.67 0.60 -6.50
C ILE A 150 12.42 0.59 -8.01
N LYS A 151 12.82 1.65 -8.72
CA LYS A 151 12.70 1.76 -10.19
C LYS A 151 13.42 0.62 -10.92
N SER A 152 14.49 0.05 -10.33
CA SER A 152 15.27 -1.01 -10.99
C SER A 152 14.51 -2.34 -11.13
N TYR A 153 13.52 -2.64 -10.27
CA TYR A 153 12.80 -3.90 -10.27
C TYR A 153 11.28 -3.79 -10.54
N VAL A 154 10.65 -2.64 -10.31
CA VAL A 154 9.20 -2.48 -10.52
C VAL A 154 8.87 -2.69 -11.99
N GLY A 155 7.86 -3.52 -12.26
CA GLY A 155 7.44 -3.91 -13.60
C GLY A 155 8.36 -4.93 -14.29
N ARG A 156 9.41 -5.42 -13.60
CA ARG A 156 10.42 -6.34 -14.17
C ARG A 156 10.64 -7.58 -13.31
N LEU A 157 9.68 -7.90 -12.44
CA LEU A 157 9.79 -9.10 -11.61
C LEU A 157 9.72 -10.35 -12.51
N PRO A 158 10.49 -11.41 -12.17
CA PRO A 158 10.40 -12.69 -12.88
C PRO A 158 9.04 -13.34 -12.62
N GLN A 159 8.73 -14.37 -13.39
CA GLN A 159 7.59 -15.25 -13.17
C GLN A 159 8.08 -16.54 -12.49
N PRO A 160 8.08 -16.60 -11.15
CA PRO A 160 8.51 -17.79 -10.40
C PRO A 160 7.55 -18.95 -10.68
N GLN A 161 8.05 -20.19 -10.63
CA GLN A 161 7.22 -21.36 -10.93
C GLN A 161 6.42 -21.83 -9.71
N SER A 162 6.84 -21.44 -8.51
CA SER A 162 6.18 -21.77 -7.24
C SER A 162 6.29 -20.61 -6.25
N PHE A 163 5.56 -20.70 -5.14
CA PHE A 163 5.69 -19.72 -4.05
C PHE A 163 7.03 -19.83 -3.33
N GLU A 164 7.66 -21.02 -3.32
CA GLU A 164 9.01 -21.25 -2.82
C GLU A 164 10.04 -20.48 -3.66
N ASP A 165 9.95 -20.57 -4.98
CA ASP A 165 10.81 -19.80 -5.91
C ASP A 165 10.60 -18.29 -5.72
N ALA A 166 9.34 -17.87 -5.54
CA ALA A 166 8.98 -16.47 -5.29
C ALA A 166 9.58 -15.98 -3.96
N ALA A 167 9.48 -16.78 -2.89
CA ALA A 167 10.03 -16.45 -1.58
C ALA A 167 11.56 -16.31 -1.62
N GLU A 168 12.26 -17.23 -2.29
CA GLU A 168 13.71 -17.17 -2.46
C GLU A 168 14.13 -15.95 -3.31
N PHE A 169 13.37 -15.65 -4.37
CA PHE A 169 13.62 -14.45 -5.16
C PHE A 169 13.47 -13.17 -4.32
N LEU A 170 12.37 -13.03 -3.54
CA LEU A 170 12.15 -11.88 -2.68
C LEU A 170 13.22 -11.78 -1.59
N ARG A 171 13.65 -12.91 -1.03
CA ARG A 171 14.74 -12.95 -0.06
C ARG A 171 16.03 -12.38 -0.65
N ARG A 172 16.42 -12.78 -1.87
CA ARG A 172 17.61 -12.25 -2.55
C ARG A 172 17.49 -10.76 -2.81
N LEU A 173 16.30 -10.28 -3.15
CA LEU A 173 16.07 -8.87 -3.46
C LEU A 173 16.05 -7.98 -2.21
N PHE A 174 15.53 -8.48 -1.08
CA PHE A 174 15.21 -7.66 0.08
C PHE A 174 15.90 -8.07 1.39
N ALA A 175 16.76 -9.13 1.42
CA ALA A 175 17.38 -9.59 2.66
C ALA A 175 18.20 -8.52 3.37
N SER A 176 18.85 -7.62 2.64
CA SER A 176 19.61 -6.51 3.24
C SER A 176 18.72 -5.51 3.98
N GLN A 177 17.47 -5.36 3.57
CA GLN A 177 16.48 -4.48 4.21
C GLN A 177 15.76 -5.19 5.36
N PHE A 178 15.50 -6.49 5.21
CA PHE A 178 14.77 -7.32 6.17
C PHE A 178 15.60 -8.54 6.64
N PRO A 179 16.74 -8.32 7.32
CA PRO A 179 17.68 -9.41 7.67
C PRO A 179 17.15 -10.39 8.72
N LYS A 180 16.03 -10.08 9.38
CA LYS A 180 15.47 -10.87 10.47
C LYS A 180 14.23 -11.68 10.07
N LEU A 181 13.79 -11.63 8.81
CA LEU A 181 12.62 -12.41 8.37
C LEU A 181 12.96 -13.91 8.34
N SER A 182 12.08 -14.71 8.90
CA SER A 182 12.11 -16.17 8.86
C SER A 182 11.74 -16.70 7.47
N ALA A 183 11.91 -18.01 7.24
CA ALA A 183 11.46 -18.65 6.01
C ALA A 183 9.93 -18.52 5.83
N GLU A 184 9.17 -18.64 6.93
CA GLU A 184 7.74 -18.48 6.95
C GLU A 184 7.32 -17.04 6.57
N ASP A 185 8.06 -16.03 7.06
CA ASP A 185 7.81 -14.63 6.71
C ASP A 185 8.05 -14.38 5.21
N TRP A 186 9.12 -14.94 4.64
CA TRP A 186 9.40 -14.85 3.21
C TRP A 186 8.33 -15.55 2.37
N MET A 187 7.84 -16.71 2.82
CA MET A 187 6.74 -17.39 2.18
C MET A 187 5.44 -16.55 2.25
N ALA A 188 5.14 -15.99 3.41
CA ALA A 188 3.99 -15.09 3.57
C ALA A 188 4.12 -13.84 2.70
N PHE A 189 5.34 -13.29 2.55
CA PHE A 189 5.59 -12.17 1.65
C PHE A 189 5.38 -12.56 0.18
N ALA A 190 5.83 -13.76 -0.23
CA ALA A 190 5.62 -14.27 -1.58
C ALA A 190 4.12 -14.40 -1.92
N ARG A 191 3.33 -14.97 -1.01
CA ARG A 191 1.87 -15.13 -1.18
C ARG A 191 1.10 -13.81 -1.25
N ARG A 192 1.65 -12.72 -0.71
CA ARG A 192 1.06 -11.37 -0.84
C ARG A 192 1.57 -10.60 -2.07
N SER A 193 2.63 -11.07 -2.71
CA SER A 193 3.29 -10.40 -3.83
C SER A 193 3.02 -11.03 -5.18
N PHE A 194 2.66 -12.31 -5.18
CA PHE A 194 2.43 -13.10 -6.38
C PHE A 194 1.10 -13.85 -6.26
N GLU A 195 0.53 -14.15 -7.40
CA GLU A 195 -0.71 -14.93 -7.52
C GLU A 195 -0.63 -15.92 -8.68
N GLU A 196 -1.48 -16.92 -8.65
CA GLU A 196 -1.64 -17.81 -9.79
C GLU A 196 -2.25 -17.01 -10.95
N PRO A 197 -1.74 -17.17 -12.18
CA PRO A 197 -2.34 -16.51 -13.33
C PRO A 197 -3.80 -16.99 -13.49
N PRO A 198 -4.70 -16.10 -13.98
CA PRO A 198 -6.07 -16.52 -14.26
C PRO A 198 -6.06 -17.73 -15.20
N PRO A 199 -7.02 -18.68 -15.04
CA PRO A 199 -7.09 -19.84 -15.91
C PRO A 199 -7.24 -19.38 -17.36
N LEU A 200 -6.31 -19.82 -18.23
CA LEU A 200 -6.43 -19.59 -19.67
C LEU A 200 -7.72 -20.25 -20.15
N PRO A 201 -8.49 -19.62 -21.05
CA PRO A 201 -9.57 -20.30 -21.74
C PRO A 201 -8.98 -21.56 -22.36
N SER A 202 -9.58 -22.73 -22.02
CA SER A 202 -9.08 -24.05 -22.38
C SER A 202 -8.77 -24.12 -23.88
N PRO A 203 -7.52 -24.35 -24.29
CA PRO A 203 -7.26 -24.68 -25.69
C PRO A 203 -7.81 -26.09 -25.95
N ALA A 204 -8.49 -26.27 -27.06
CA ALA A 204 -9.00 -27.55 -27.53
C ALA A 204 -7.92 -28.63 -27.77
N SER A 205 -6.67 -28.39 -27.43
CA SER A 205 -5.52 -29.29 -27.52
C SER A 205 -4.74 -29.31 -26.22
N GLY A 206 -4.91 -30.36 -25.46
CA GLY A 206 -4.36 -30.59 -24.14
C GLY A 206 -2.83 -30.53 -24.04
N ARG A 207 -2.31 -29.38 -23.66
CA ARG A 207 -1.06 -29.13 -22.94
C ARG A 207 -0.87 -27.62 -22.78
N ALA A 208 -1.73 -26.97 -21.99
CA ALA A 208 -1.35 -25.67 -21.45
C ALA A 208 -0.24 -25.91 -20.42
N LYS A 209 0.98 -25.46 -20.70
CA LYS A 209 1.99 -25.28 -19.66
C LYS A 209 1.38 -24.29 -18.66
N ARG A 210 1.23 -24.68 -17.39
CA ARG A 210 0.92 -23.73 -16.33
C ARG A 210 1.99 -22.65 -16.40
N GLY A 211 1.62 -21.42 -16.73
CA GLY A 211 2.50 -20.27 -16.59
C GLY A 211 2.93 -20.15 -15.14
N GLY A 212 4.13 -19.64 -14.87
CA GLY A 212 4.57 -19.34 -13.51
C GLY A 212 3.66 -18.32 -12.85
N LEU A 213 3.87 -18.07 -11.55
CA LEU A 213 3.15 -17.05 -10.79
C LEU A 213 3.36 -15.66 -11.40
N VAL A 214 2.36 -14.82 -11.33
CA VAL A 214 2.42 -13.42 -11.76
C VAL A 214 2.46 -12.48 -10.56
N ALA A 215 3.08 -11.32 -10.70
CA ALA A 215 3.05 -10.31 -9.66
C ALA A 215 1.60 -9.83 -9.42
N SER A 216 1.22 -9.62 -8.16
CA SER A 216 -0.12 -9.14 -7.78
C SER A 216 -0.28 -7.63 -8.03
N TYR A 217 0.34 -7.13 -9.08
CA TYR A 217 0.19 -5.75 -9.55
C TYR A 217 0.47 -5.66 -11.05
N ASP A 218 -0.12 -4.64 -11.70
CA ASP A 218 0.11 -4.33 -13.11
C ASP A 218 1.56 -3.83 -13.34
N PRO A 219 2.34 -4.48 -14.21
CA PRO A 219 3.68 -3.99 -14.57
C PRO A 219 3.70 -2.53 -15.07
N GLY A 220 2.60 -2.03 -15.63
CA GLY A 220 2.42 -0.65 -16.06
C GLY A 220 2.60 0.38 -14.94
N ILE A 221 2.50 -0.03 -13.67
CA ILE A 221 2.79 0.79 -12.48
C ILE A 221 4.22 1.37 -12.50
N ALA A 222 5.16 0.72 -13.20
CA ALA A 222 6.51 1.24 -13.40
C ALA A 222 6.50 2.69 -13.95
N LYS A 223 5.47 3.07 -14.72
CA LYS A 223 5.25 4.41 -15.26
C LYS A 223 5.27 5.50 -14.19
N ALA A 224 4.78 5.19 -12.99
CA ALA A 224 4.80 6.11 -11.84
C ALA A 224 6.22 6.53 -11.39
N LEU A 225 7.25 5.83 -11.85
CA LEU A 225 8.66 6.10 -11.51
C LEU A 225 9.46 6.68 -12.69
N ASP A 226 8.83 6.98 -13.81
CA ASP A 226 9.53 7.49 -15.02
C ASP A 226 10.32 8.77 -14.73
N SER A 227 9.75 9.68 -13.93
CA SER A 227 10.36 10.96 -13.56
C SER A 227 11.50 10.84 -12.53
N VAL A 228 11.71 9.66 -11.92
CA VAL A 228 12.80 9.47 -10.96
C VAL A 228 14.13 9.40 -11.70
N ASP A 229 15.00 10.39 -11.43
CA ASP A 229 16.31 10.54 -12.04
C ASP A 229 17.36 10.84 -10.96
N ALA A 230 18.55 10.24 -11.10
CA ALA A 230 19.67 10.46 -10.19
C ALA A 230 20.20 11.91 -10.21
N GLN A 231 19.98 12.63 -11.31
CA GLN A 231 20.47 13.99 -11.53
C GLN A 231 19.45 15.07 -11.11
N GLN A 232 18.22 14.66 -10.76
CA GLN A 232 17.17 15.59 -10.37
C GLN A 232 16.78 15.39 -8.90
N PRO A 233 16.56 16.48 -8.15
CA PRO A 233 16.07 16.37 -6.79
C PRO A 233 14.66 15.77 -6.79
N VAL A 234 14.41 14.88 -5.85
CA VAL A 234 13.06 14.39 -5.58
C VAL A 234 12.24 15.55 -5.02
N PRO A 235 11.06 15.86 -5.58
CA PRO A 235 10.19 16.89 -5.00
C PRO A 235 9.89 16.60 -3.54
N SER A 236 10.02 17.60 -2.68
CA SER A 236 9.67 17.48 -1.26
C SER A 236 8.17 17.70 -1.07
N LEU A 237 7.62 17.10 -0.01
CA LEU A 237 6.22 17.17 0.37
C LEU A 237 6.02 17.89 1.72
N TRP A 238 6.88 18.88 2.01
CA TRP A 238 6.80 19.62 3.28
C TRP A 238 5.48 20.38 3.42
N ASN A 239 4.97 20.99 2.35
CA ASN A 239 3.68 21.69 2.38
C ASN A 239 2.52 20.73 2.70
N GLU A 240 2.56 19.52 2.15
CA GLU A 240 1.57 18.47 2.38
C GLU A 240 1.70 17.89 3.80
N PHE A 241 2.94 17.79 4.30
CA PHE A 241 3.20 17.37 5.67
C PHE A 241 2.74 18.42 6.69
N ASP A 242 2.98 19.71 6.43
CA ASP A 242 2.55 20.82 7.27
C ASP A 242 1.01 20.92 7.36
N ALA A 243 0.28 20.45 6.37
CA ALA A 243 -1.18 20.34 6.46
C ALA A 243 -1.64 19.36 7.56
N LEU A 244 -0.74 18.51 8.06
CA LEU A 244 -0.98 17.59 9.17
C LEU A 244 -0.64 18.20 10.56
N ALA A 245 -0.06 19.41 10.64
CA ALA A 245 0.50 19.99 11.88
C ALA A 245 -0.47 20.03 13.07
N ARG A 246 -1.79 20.09 12.82
CA ARG A 246 -2.84 20.12 13.86
C ARG A 246 -3.45 18.76 14.15
N ARG A 247 -2.83 17.67 13.69
CA ARG A 247 -3.32 16.29 13.81
C ARG A 247 -2.25 15.39 14.41
N PRO A 248 -2.65 14.33 15.13
CA PRO A 248 -1.68 13.31 15.53
C PRO A 248 -0.99 12.70 14.30
N VAL A 249 0.33 12.80 14.28
CA VAL A 249 1.18 12.19 13.25
C VAL A 249 2.19 11.27 13.91
N MET A 250 2.37 10.07 13.37
CA MET A 250 3.43 9.15 13.72
C MET A 250 4.22 8.81 12.47
N VAL A 251 5.54 8.93 12.54
CA VAL A 251 6.45 8.48 11.49
C VAL A 251 7.20 7.25 11.99
N ILE A 252 7.07 6.14 11.27
CA ILE A 252 7.78 4.88 11.53
C ILE A 252 8.83 4.71 10.43
N ARG A 253 10.08 4.49 10.82
CA ARG A 253 11.18 4.27 9.89
C ARG A 253 11.74 2.87 10.04
N GLY A 254 11.92 2.17 8.92
CA GLY A 254 12.70 0.93 8.89
C GLY A 254 14.17 1.20 9.24
N ALA A 255 14.77 0.39 10.11
CA ALA A 255 16.17 0.58 10.55
C ALA A 255 17.14 0.64 9.34
N ASN A 256 16.86 -0.15 8.30
CA ASN A 256 17.66 -0.24 7.08
C ASN A 256 17.02 0.52 5.89
N SER A 257 16.11 1.45 6.15
CA SER A 257 15.47 2.23 5.08
C SER A 257 16.48 3.05 4.29
N ASP A 258 16.38 2.97 2.98
CA ASP A 258 17.10 3.80 2.00
C ASP A 258 16.18 4.81 1.28
N VAL A 259 14.90 4.86 1.67
CA VAL A 259 13.90 5.81 1.17
C VAL A 259 13.71 6.97 2.14
N LEU A 260 13.70 6.68 3.45
CA LEU A 260 13.55 7.66 4.51
C LEU A 260 14.80 7.65 5.39
N SER A 261 15.56 8.76 5.41
CA SER A 261 16.75 8.89 6.26
C SER A 261 16.40 9.17 7.72
N ALA A 262 17.33 8.90 8.64
CA ALA A 262 17.17 9.28 10.04
C ALA A 262 17.05 10.81 10.21
N ALA A 263 17.78 11.59 9.41
CA ALA A 263 17.67 13.05 9.38
C ALA A 263 16.28 13.50 8.89
N GLY A 264 15.71 12.80 7.88
CA GLY A 264 14.36 13.07 7.41
C GLY A 264 13.29 12.85 8.50
N VAL A 265 13.44 11.80 9.31
CA VAL A 265 12.55 11.59 10.48
C VAL A 265 12.74 12.67 11.53
N ALA A 266 13.99 13.02 11.87
CA ALA A 266 14.26 14.07 12.84
C ALA A 266 13.66 15.43 12.41
N ALA A 267 13.71 15.75 11.13
CA ALA A 267 13.09 16.96 10.60
C ALA A 267 11.55 16.97 10.78
N CYS A 268 10.89 15.82 10.73
CA CYS A 268 9.43 15.72 10.96
C CYS A 268 9.02 16.13 12.39
N THR A 269 9.90 16.00 13.39
CA THR A 269 9.59 16.33 14.78
C THR A 269 9.63 17.82 15.08
N HIS A 270 10.28 18.62 14.25
CA HIS A 270 10.41 20.08 14.45
C HIS A 270 9.26 20.90 13.84
N THR A 271 8.36 20.27 13.10
CA THR A 271 7.24 20.95 12.41
C THR A 271 5.94 20.89 13.21
N THR A 272 5.89 20.12 14.30
CA THR A 272 4.73 20.06 15.22
C THR A 272 4.90 21.06 16.37
N VAL A 273 4.46 22.30 16.16
CA VAL A 273 4.25 23.32 17.22
C VAL A 273 2.74 23.53 17.41
#